data_affd29aaf63e60215554ed1efd22ec35
#
_entry.id   affd29aaf63e60215554ed1efd22ec35
#
_cell.length_a   1.000
_cell.length_b   1.000
_cell.length_c   1.000
_cell.angle_alpha   90.00
_cell.angle_beta   90.00
_cell.angle_gamma   90.00
#
_symmetry.space_group_name_H-M   'P 1'
#
loop_
_entity.id
_entity.type
_entity.pdbx_description
1 polymer ?
#
loop_
_entity_poly.entity_id
_entity_poly.type
_entity_poly.pdbx_seq_one_letter_code
_entity_poly.pdbx_strand_id
1 'polypeptide(L)'
;MSTPAELATTFRDAALAALPSASAYIEGRWVVGGGQPYAHLDPVGGEVLRSWTLAGHSEVDSAAETASRAQTQWAELSPAERRDKLLALADTMVSDADTLAAMVSLEMGMPLRMSRAGVRAAVEWFRHYAGHADKIDGVVPSVGPTRAALDYTRYAPYGVVAAIIPWNGPVVALALKVAPALSAGNAVVVKPSEFAPFSSLYFASLVTAAGLPAGVVNVVAGGPEVGARLCARPDIKLISFTGGAAAGREVSRAASVRHLPTILELGGKSASLVFPDVDIDKVAKLSAFMGIAQNSGQGCFLPTRLLVHRSIYDRVLDGVVAEANRFRLGDPFDPATTMGPVVNAVARDRILGIIDAARRRGDGRLAYGGASATGDLAGGNFIQPTVFADVDPESPLGQDEVFGPVLSVMAFDDESEAVSIANNSRYGLAGYIWTADLGRAHRVAEALDAGYISVNGMAALPPAAPFSGWKESGHGVEGGRHGLHEYLRIKNVHVQW
;
A
#
# COMPACT_ATOMS: atom_id res chain seq x y z
N MET A 1 1.12 21.19 30.63
CA MET A 1 1.35 20.25 29.50
C MET A 1 0.28 19.18 29.59
N SER A 2 -0.46 18.95 28.50
CA SER A 2 -1.49 17.90 28.47
C SER A 2 -0.86 16.53 28.69
N THR A 3 -1.55 15.66 29.40
CA THR A 3 -1.14 14.26 29.59
C THR A 3 -1.19 13.49 28.26
N PRO A 4 -0.46 12.39 28.11
CA PRO A 4 -0.56 11.52 26.93
C PRO A 4 -1.99 11.05 26.63
N ALA A 5 -2.80 10.79 27.65
CA ALA A 5 -4.20 10.39 27.51
C ALA A 5 -5.07 11.54 27.00
N GLU A 6 -4.90 12.75 27.50
CA GLU A 6 -5.62 13.95 27.01
C GLU A 6 -5.28 14.24 25.55
N LEU A 7 -4.01 14.09 25.14
CA LEU A 7 -3.60 14.24 23.74
C LEU A 7 -4.21 13.16 22.85
N ALA A 8 -4.26 11.90 23.30
CA ALA A 8 -4.90 10.80 22.57
C ALA A 8 -6.39 11.08 22.30
N THR A 9 -7.12 11.52 23.32
CA THR A 9 -8.53 11.92 23.20
C THR A 9 -8.68 13.08 22.22
N THR A 10 -7.84 14.10 22.31
CA THR A 10 -7.87 15.27 21.43
C THR A 10 -7.72 14.88 19.94
N PHE A 11 -6.80 13.98 19.60
CA PHE A 11 -6.60 13.55 18.21
C PHE A 11 -7.77 12.70 17.70
N ARG A 12 -8.31 11.81 18.53
CA ARG A 12 -9.49 11.01 18.19
C ARG A 12 -10.70 11.90 17.94
N ASP A 13 -10.98 12.85 18.83
CA ASP A 13 -12.10 13.78 18.71
C ASP A 13 -11.97 14.67 17.48
N ALA A 14 -10.77 15.15 17.18
CA ALA A 14 -10.49 15.92 15.96
C ALA A 14 -10.76 15.11 14.69
N ALA A 15 -10.36 13.83 14.65
CA ALA A 15 -10.66 12.95 13.53
C ALA A 15 -12.18 12.70 13.38
N LEU A 16 -12.90 12.45 14.48
CA LEU A 16 -14.35 12.26 14.47
C LEU A 16 -15.08 13.51 13.98
N ALA A 17 -14.65 14.70 14.41
CA ALA A 17 -15.24 15.97 13.97
C ALA A 17 -15.00 16.28 12.49
N ALA A 18 -13.87 15.79 11.94
CA ALA A 18 -13.47 16.00 10.55
C ALA A 18 -13.93 14.87 9.60
N LEU A 19 -14.72 13.90 10.08
CA LEU A 19 -15.22 12.81 9.24
C LEU A 19 -15.97 13.35 8.01
N PRO A 20 -15.70 12.81 6.81
CA PRO A 20 -16.37 13.21 5.58
C PRO A 20 -17.90 13.15 5.69
N SER A 21 -18.59 14.13 5.13
CA SER A 21 -20.06 14.22 5.20
C SER A 21 -20.77 13.30 4.21
N ALA A 22 -20.08 12.81 3.19
CA ALA A 22 -20.63 11.95 2.14
C ALA A 22 -19.58 10.96 1.63
N SER A 23 -20.03 9.91 0.95
CA SER A 23 -19.19 8.82 0.44
C SER A 23 -18.52 9.09 -0.91
N ALA A 24 -18.79 10.23 -1.52
CA ALA A 24 -18.11 10.67 -2.72
C ALA A 24 -17.72 12.15 -2.63
N TYR A 25 -16.61 12.50 -3.31
CA TYR A 25 -16.16 13.87 -3.51
C TYR A 25 -15.87 14.06 -5.00
N ILE A 26 -16.75 14.81 -5.66
CA ILE A 26 -16.76 14.96 -7.12
C ILE A 26 -16.81 16.45 -7.46
N GLU A 27 -15.95 16.88 -8.38
CA GLU A 27 -15.91 18.27 -8.86
C GLU A 27 -15.78 19.30 -7.72
N GLY A 28 -14.98 18.97 -6.69
CA GLY A 28 -14.78 19.84 -5.53
C GLY A 28 -15.96 19.87 -4.55
N ARG A 29 -16.88 18.91 -4.60
CA ARG A 29 -18.11 18.87 -3.77
C ARG A 29 -18.35 17.51 -3.15
N TRP A 30 -18.90 17.52 -1.96
CA TRP A 30 -19.42 16.33 -1.31
C TRP A 30 -20.69 15.86 -2.02
N VAL A 31 -20.74 14.56 -2.35
CA VAL A 31 -21.88 13.93 -3.03
C VAL A 31 -22.35 12.72 -2.22
N VAL A 32 -23.64 12.72 -1.86
CA VAL A 32 -24.25 11.58 -1.17
C VAL A 32 -24.32 10.39 -2.12
N GLY A 33 -23.88 9.23 -1.66
CA GLY A 33 -23.87 8.03 -2.49
C GLY A 33 -25.26 7.45 -2.72
N GLY A 34 -25.45 6.86 -3.88
CA GLY A 34 -26.68 6.16 -4.29
C GLY A 34 -26.55 4.62 -4.28
N GLY A 35 -25.48 4.08 -3.68
CA GLY A 35 -25.20 2.64 -3.63
C GLY A 35 -25.81 1.93 -2.42
N GLN A 36 -25.06 1.00 -1.81
CA GLN A 36 -25.52 0.22 -0.67
C GLN A 36 -25.35 0.97 0.65
N PRO A 37 -26.29 0.81 1.61
CA PRO A 37 -26.07 1.24 2.99
C PRO A 37 -24.86 0.54 3.60
N TYR A 38 -24.04 1.29 4.33
CA TYR A 38 -22.83 0.77 4.97
C TYR A 38 -22.61 1.43 6.33
N ALA A 39 -22.30 0.63 7.33
CA ALA A 39 -21.89 1.09 8.65
C ALA A 39 -20.38 0.83 8.79
N HIS A 40 -19.62 1.91 8.86
CA HIS A 40 -18.18 1.82 9.15
C HIS A 40 -18.01 1.67 10.66
N LEU A 41 -17.32 0.61 11.06
CA LEU A 41 -17.11 0.25 12.45
C LEU A 41 -15.69 0.61 12.90
N ASP A 42 -15.57 1.04 14.16
CA ASP A 42 -14.28 1.18 14.81
C ASP A 42 -13.62 -0.21 14.95
N PRO A 43 -12.41 -0.40 14.40
CA PRO A 43 -11.71 -1.67 14.52
C PRO A 43 -11.34 -2.04 15.96
N VAL A 44 -11.31 -1.06 16.89
CA VAL A 44 -10.98 -1.28 18.31
C VAL A 44 -12.13 -1.92 19.07
N GLY A 45 -13.30 -1.28 19.08
CA GLY A 45 -14.45 -1.68 19.90
C GLY A 45 -15.63 -2.20 19.09
N GLY A 46 -15.67 -1.98 17.78
CA GLY A 46 -16.79 -2.37 16.93
C GLY A 46 -17.96 -1.37 16.91
N GLU A 47 -17.82 -0.21 17.56
CA GLU A 47 -18.83 0.84 17.53
C GLU A 47 -18.95 1.44 16.14
N VAL A 48 -20.14 1.97 15.81
CA VAL A 48 -20.38 2.63 14.54
C VAL A 48 -19.73 4.01 14.53
N LEU A 49 -18.69 4.19 13.72
CA LEU A 49 -18.07 5.49 13.44
C LEU A 49 -18.93 6.34 12.51
N ARG A 50 -19.50 5.73 11.48
CA ARG A 50 -20.33 6.39 10.47
C ARG A 50 -21.29 5.42 9.82
N SER A 51 -22.58 5.82 9.73
CA SER A 51 -23.56 5.16 8.85
C SER A 51 -23.86 6.08 7.67
N TRP A 52 -23.74 5.55 6.47
CA TRP A 52 -23.99 6.27 5.22
C TRP A 52 -24.35 5.33 4.08
N THR A 53 -24.67 5.89 2.91
CA THR A 53 -24.81 5.13 1.68
C THR A 53 -23.53 5.27 0.88
N LEU A 54 -22.90 4.17 0.49
CA LEU A 54 -21.71 4.16 -0.36
C LEU A 54 -22.02 4.77 -1.73
N ALA A 55 -20.97 5.15 -2.48
CA ALA A 55 -21.13 5.54 -3.88
C ALA A 55 -21.75 4.39 -4.68
N GLY A 56 -22.58 4.73 -5.64
CA GLY A 56 -23.17 3.81 -6.60
C GLY A 56 -22.65 4.04 -8.03
N HIS A 57 -23.33 3.47 -9.00
CA HIS A 57 -22.96 3.61 -10.42
C HIS A 57 -23.04 5.06 -10.90
N SER A 58 -24.04 5.83 -10.45
CA SER A 58 -24.21 7.24 -10.85
C SER A 58 -23.05 8.12 -10.41
N GLU A 59 -22.54 7.92 -9.19
CA GLU A 59 -21.38 8.69 -8.69
C GLU A 59 -20.11 8.30 -9.43
N VAL A 60 -19.92 7.03 -9.78
CA VAL A 60 -18.78 6.57 -10.62
C VAL A 60 -18.85 7.20 -11.99
N ASP A 61 -20.02 7.20 -12.62
CA ASP A 61 -20.22 7.78 -13.95
C ASP A 61 -19.92 9.27 -13.94
N SER A 62 -20.49 10.01 -12.99
CA SER A 62 -20.25 11.46 -12.80
C SER A 62 -18.78 11.77 -12.53
N ALA A 63 -18.10 10.98 -11.68
CA ALA A 63 -16.68 11.17 -11.38
C ALA A 63 -15.81 10.97 -12.61
N ALA A 64 -16.06 9.93 -13.43
CA ALA A 64 -15.30 9.64 -14.63
C ALA A 64 -15.49 10.70 -15.72
N GLU A 65 -16.73 11.15 -15.94
CA GLU A 65 -17.04 12.22 -16.89
C GLU A 65 -16.43 13.57 -16.45
N THR A 66 -16.52 13.88 -15.18
CA THR A 66 -15.91 15.11 -14.62
C THR A 66 -14.39 15.07 -14.74
N ALA A 67 -13.77 13.93 -14.42
CA ALA A 67 -12.32 13.75 -14.58
C ALA A 67 -11.90 13.91 -16.05
N SER A 68 -12.69 13.41 -17.00
CA SER A 68 -12.41 13.55 -18.43
C SER A 68 -12.42 15.02 -18.89
N ARG A 69 -13.38 15.83 -18.41
CA ARG A 69 -13.41 17.26 -18.69
C ARG A 69 -12.25 18.02 -18.04
N ALA A 70 -11.98 17.74 -16.76
CA ALA A 70 -10.92 18.41 -16.00
C ALA A 70 -9.52 18.07 -16.51
N GLN A 71 -9.33 16.86 -17.04
CA GLN A 71 -8.05 16.40 -17.55
C GLN A 71 -7.54 17.26 -18.70
N THR A 72 -8.40 17.71 -19.61
CA THR A 72 -7.99 18.58 -20.72
C THR A 72 -7.33 19.85 -20.19
N GLN A 73 -7.99 20.54 -19.26
CA GLN A 73 -7.46 21.77 -18.64
C GLN A 73 -6.17 21.50 -17.86
N TRP A 74 -6.10 20.36 -17.13
CA TRP A 74 -4.93 19.98 -16.36
C TRP A 74 -3.72 19.70 -17.25
N ALA A 75 -3.92 19.00 -18.36
CA ALA A 75 -2.87 18.66 -19.32
C ALA A 75 -2.34 19.89 -20.09
N GLU A 76 -3.16 20.93 -20.27
CA GLU A 76 -2.78 22.19 -20.92
C GLU A 76 -1.93 23.11 -20.04
N LEU A 77 -1.93 22.91 -18.71
CA LEU A 77 -1.03 23.66 -17.83
C LEU A 77 0.42 23.36 -18.20
N SER A 78 1.25 24.39 -18.14
CA SER A 78 2.69 24.20 -18.29
C SER A 78 3.23 23.25 -17.21
N PRO A 79 4.33 22.54 -17.47
CA PRO A 79 4.97 21.69 -16.48
C PRO A 79 5.28 22.41 -15.15
N ALA A 80 5.67 23.69 -15.22
CA ALA A 80 5.93 24.52 -14.04
C ALA A 80 4.67 24.76 -13.20
N GLU A 81 3.55 25.10 -13.85
CA GLU A 81 2.28 25.30 -13.15
C GLU A 81 1.79 24.01 -12.49
N ARG A 82 1.90 22.85 -13.16
CA ARG A 82 1.56 21.56 -12.54
C ARG A 82 2.45 21.26 -11.33
N ARG A 83 3.78 21.48 -11.45
CA ARG A 83 4.73 21.34 -10.35
C ARG A 83 4.30 22.18 -9.15
N ASP A 84 4.05 23.46 -9.37
CA ASP A 84 3.76 24.41 -8.28
C ASP A 84 2.43 24.05 -7.59
N LYS A 85 1.42 23.61 -8.33
CA LYS A 85 0.17 23.09 -7.74
C LYS A 85 0.36 21.81 -6.93
N LEU A 86 1.20 20.89 -7.38
CA LEU A 86 1.52 19.66 -6.62
C LEU A 86 2.31 19.97 -5.35
N LEU A 87 3.22 20.96 -5.37
CA LEU A 87 3.91 21.42 -4.17
C LEU A 87 2.94 22.09 -3.19
N ALA A 88 2.01 22.92 -3.67
CA ALA A 88 0.96 23.51 -2.83
C ALA A 88 0.08 22.43 -2.17
N LEU A 89 -0.25 21.34 -2.90
CA LEU A 89 -0.96 20.20 -2.32
C LEU A 89 -0.14 19.52 -1.23
N ALA A 90 1.15 19.27 -1.47
CA ALA A 90 2.03 18.68 -0.48
C ALA A 90 2.12 19.55 0.79
N ASP A 91 2.19 20.87 0.65
CA ASP A 91 2.22 21.79 1.80
C ASP A 91 0.86 21.85 2.53
N THR A 92 -0.26 21.77 1.81
CA THR A 92 -1.59 21.62 2.41
C THR A 92 -1.70 20.32 3.21
N MET A 93 -1.19 19.21 2.67
CA MET A 93 -1.13 17.93 3.41
C MET A 93 -0.25 18.02 4.67
N VAL A 94 0.83 18.78 4.66
CA VAL A 94 1.67 19.03 5.86
C VAL A 94 0.87 19.78 6.91
N SER A 95 0.12 20.81 6.53
CA SER A 95 -0.70 21.59 7.46
C SER A 95 -1.78 20.76 8.15
N ASP A 96 -2.32 19.76 7.46
CA ASP A 96 -3.37 18.86 7.96
C ASP A 96 -2.87 17.46 8.34
N ALA A 97 -1.55 17.28 8.48
CA ALA A 97 -0.92 15.97 8.66
C ALA A 97 -1.45 15.20 9.88
N ASP A 98 -1.70 15.89 10.99
CA ASP A 98 -2.21 15.26 12.21
C ASP A 98 -3.66 14.78 12.04
N THR A 99 -4.52 15.54 11.35
CA THR A 99 -5.90 15.15 11.04
C THR A 99 -5.92 13.94 10.11
N LEU A 100 -5.13 13.95 9.03
CA LEU A 100 -4.99 12.81 8.13
C LEU A 100 -4.50 11.55 8.87
N ALA A 101 -3.48 11.68 9.72
CA ALA A 101 -2.94 10.57 10.50
C ALA A 101 -3.96 10.02 11.50
N ALA A 102 -4.69 10.91 12.17
CA ALA A 102 -5.74 10.51 13.09
C ALA A 102 -6.90 9.78 12.38
N MET A 103 -7.28 10.21 11.18
CA MET A 103 -8.27 9.48 10.37
C MET A 103 -7.80 8.08 9.98
N VAL A 104 -6.54 7.93 9.56
CA VAL A 104 -5.97 6.60 9.26
C VAL A 104 -6.00 5.70 10.49
N SER A 105 -5.64 6.24 11.67
CA SER A 105 -5.70 5.49 12.92
C SER A 105 -7.13 5.09 13.30
N LEU A 106 -8.09 5.99 13.09
CA LEU A 106 -9.49 5.76 13.39
C LEU A 106 -10.13 4.69 12.50
N GLU A 107 -9.86 4.75 11.17
CA GLU A 107 -10.54 3.88 10.21
C GLU A 107 -9.93 2.48 10.12
N MET A 108 -8.66 2.28 10.44
CA MET A 108 -8.00 0.99 10.28
C MET A 108 -7.28 0.44 11.52
N GLY A 109 -7.25 1.20 12.61
CA GLY A 109 -6.63 0.75 13.86
C GLY A 109 -5.10 0.83 13.90
N MET A 110 -4.45 1.50 12.96
CA MET A 110 -3.00 1.68 12.97
C MET A 110 -2.56 2.62 14.11
N PRO A 111 -1.53 2.28 14.92
CA PRO A 111 -1.02 3.20 15.94
C PRO A 111 -0.66 4.57 15.35
N LEU A 112 -1.10 5.65 16.00
CA LEU A 112 -1.02 7.04 15.49
C LEU A 112 0.39 7.45 15.05
N ARG A 113 1.42 6.99 15.77
CA ARG A 113 2.83 7.24 15.38
C ARG A 113 3.17 6.67 14.00
N MET A 114 2.58 5.52 13.63
CA MET A 114 2.81 4.88 12.34
C MET A 114 1.98 5.57 11.25
N SER A 115 0.74 5.95 11.55
CA SER A 115 -0.09 6.76 10.65
C SER A 115 0.57 8.09 10.30
N ARG A 116 1.16 8.77 11.28
CA ARG A 116 1.96 10.00 11.06
C ARG A 116 3.16 9.75 10.15
N ALA A 117 3.85 8.62 10.33
CA ALA A 117 4.96 8.27 9.43
C ALA A 117 4.47 8.01 8.00
N GLY A 118 3.32 7.35 7.84
CA GLY A 118 2.67 7.14 6.55
C GLY A 118 2.27 8.45 5.85
N VAL A 119 1.68 9.39 6.58
CA VAL A 119 1.33 10.72 6.02
C VAL A 119 2.58 11.48 5.58
N ARG A 120 3.64 11.49 6.40
CA ARG A 120 4.92 12.09 5.98
C ARG A 120 5.49 11.45 4.72
N ALA A 121 5.45 10.13 4.63
CA ALA A 121 5.87 9.44 3.42
C ALA A 121 5.02 9.87 2.20
N ALA A 122 3.70 9.94 2.34
CA ALA A 122 2.80 10.38 1.27
C ALA A 122 3.12 11.82 0.78
N VAL A 123 3.41 12.75 1.69
CA VAL A 123 3.86 14.11 1.34
C VAL A 123 5.13 14.09 0.50
N GLU A 124 6.11 13.25 0.87
CA GLU A 124 7.36 13.12 0.11
C GLU A 124 7.13 12.55 -1.30
N TRP A 125 6.13 11.68 -1.49
CA TRP A 125 5.75 11.22 -2.83
C TRP A 125 5.20 12.35 -3.70
N PHE A 126 4.34 13.22 -3.16
CA PHE A 126 3.85 14.40 -3.90
C PHE A 126 4.98 15.37 -4.22
N ARG A 127 5.89 15.66 -3.29
CA ARG A 127 7.05 16.53 -3.52
C ARG A 127 7.99 15.97 -4.58
N HIS A 128 8.27 14.67 -4.50
CA HIS A 128 9.13 13.99 -5.48
C HIS A 128 8.56 14.12 -6.90
N TYR A 129 7.30 13.75 -7.09
CA TYR A 129 6.70 13.80 -8.42
C TYR A 129 6.38 15.23 -8.90
N ALA A 130 6.13 16.16 -8.02
CA ALA A 130 6.12 17.58 -8.37
C ALA A 130 7.45 17.99 -9.03
N GLY A 131 8.58 17.57 -8.44
CA GLY A 131 9.91 17.79 -9.00
C GLY A 131 10.18 17.10 -10.34
N HIS A 132 9.33 16.18 -10.77
CA HIS A 132 9.44 15.49 -12.06
C HIS A 132 8.50 16.02 -13.15
N ALA A 133 7.55 16.90 -12.84
CA ALA A 133 6.55 17.38 -13.79
C ALA A 133 7.17 18.11 -15.01
N ASP A 134 8.32 18.76 -14.81
CA ASP A 134 9.07 19.49 -15.83
C ASP A 134 10.28 18.68 -16.39
N LYS A 135 10.35 17.38 -16.13
CA LYS A 135 11.45 16.48 -16.54
C LYS A 135 10.96 15.27 -17.34
N ILE A 136 9.86 15.45 -18.07
CA ILE A 136 9.28 14.42 -18.95
C ILE A 136 9.83 14.66 -20.37
N ASP A 137 11.07 14.19 -20.60
CA ASP A 137 11.78 14.43 -21.83
C ASP A 137 11.61 13.28 -22.82
N GLY A 138 11.45 13.62 -24.11
CA GLY A 138 11.60 12.69 -25.21
C GLY A 138 13.03 12.54 -25.66
N VAL A 139 13.24 11.71 -26.67
CA VAL A 139 14.54 11.48 -27.31
C VAL A 139 14.48 11.77 -28.82
N VAL A 140 15.60 12.09 -29.39
CA VAL A 140 15.79 12.16 -30.85
C VAL A 140 16.63 10.93 -31.24
N PRO A 141 15.98 9.82 -31.68
CA PRO A 141 16.70 8.62 -32.08
C PRO A 141 17.46 8.84 -33.40
N SER A 142 18.60 8.18 -33.55
CA SER A 142 19.32 8.19 -34.80
C SER A 142 18.67 7.25 -35.82
N VAL A 143 18.06 7.79 -36.86
CA VAL A 143 17.24 7.03 -37.82
C VAL A 143 17.89 6.82 -39.15
N GLY A 144 19.18 6.57 -39.18
CA GLY A 144 19.93 6.23 -40.41
C GLY A 144 20.65 7.36 -41.08
N PRO A 145 21.24 7.13 -42.29
CA PRO A 145 22.18 8.04 -42.90
C PRO A 145 21.55 9.22 -43.65
N THR A 146 20.24 9.30 -43.75
CA THR A 146 19.61 10.36 -44.54
C THR A 146 19.49 11.67 -43.74
N ARG A 147 19.94 12.76 -44.31
CA ARG A 147 19.84 14.12 -43.75
C ARG A 147 18.43 14.73 -43.99
N ALA A 148 17.51 13.98 -44.58
CA ALA A 148 16.19 14.47 -44.98
C ALA A 148 15.05 14.00 -44.07
N ALA A 149 15.38 13.43 -42.90
CA ALA A 149 14.39 12.99 -41.95
C ALA A 149 14.83 13.24 -40.49
N LEU A 150 13.84 13.50 -39.63
CA LEU A 150 13.97 13.65 -38.18
C LEU A 150 12.92 12.82 -37.50
N ASP A 151 13.32 11.97 -36.56
CA ASP A 151 12.42 11.36 -35.61
C ASP A 151 12.62 11.98 -34.22
N TYR A 152 11.52 12.19 -33.53
CA TYR A 152 11.57 12.54 -32.11
C TYR A 152 10.41 11.91 -31.35
N THR A 153 10.64 11.56 -30.09
CA THR A 153 9.59 11.04 -29.24
C THR A 153 8.99 12.12 -28.35
N ARG A 154 7.72 11.98 -28.03
CA ARG A 154 7.00 12.78 -27.05
C ARG A 154 6.23 11.87 -26.12
N TYR A 155 6.16 12.23 -24.86
CA TYR A 155 5.28 11.61 -23.89
C TYR A 155 4.00 12.41 -23.77
N ALA A 156 2.88 11.71 -23.58
CA ALA A 156 1.56 12.31 -23.35
C ALA A 156 0.84 11.53 -22.23
N PRO A 157 0.00 12.18 -21.42
CA PRO A 157 -0.82 11.50 -20.43
C PRO A 157 -1.77 10.50 -21.10
N TYR A 158 -2.17 9.45 -20.36
CA TYR A 158 -3.23 8.56 -20.82
C TYR A 158 -4.58 9.26 -20.88
N GLY A 159 -4.88 10.12 -19.91
CA GLY A 159 -6.15 10.81 -19.77
C GLY A 159 -6.70 10.65 -18.35
N VAL A 160 -7.73 9.82 -18.16
CA VAL A 160 -8.27 9.53 -16.84
C VAL A 160 -7.73 8.18 -16.33
N VAL A 161 -7.20 8.20 -15.11
CA VAL A 161 -6.69 7.04 -14.39
C VAL A 161 -7.68 6.60 -13.33
N ALA A 162 -8.03 5.31 -13.30
CA ALA A 162 -8.70 4.69 -12.16
C ALA A 162 -7.65 4.25 -11.14
N ALA A 163 -7.60 4.89 -9.98
CA ALA A 163 -6.74 4.53 -8.86
C ALA A 163 -7.55 3.76 -7.81
N ILE A 164 -7.48 2.45 -7.81
CA ILE A 164 -8.18 1.58 -6.87
C ILE A 164 -7.20 1.20 -5.76
N ILE A 165 -7.45 1.68 -4.54
CA ILE A 165 -6.51 1.58 -3.42
C ILE A 165 -7.03 0.70 -2.29
N PRO A 166 -6.12 0.02 -1.55
CA PRO A 166 -6.46 -0.83 -0.43
C PRO A 166 -6.74 -0.03 0.84
N TRP A 167 -7.13 -0.74 1.89
CA TRP A 167 -7.41 -0.16 3.21
C TRP A 167 -6.19 -0.12 4.14
N ASN A 168 -5.15 -0.93 3.92
CA ASN A 168 -4.05 -1.15 4.87
C ASN A 168 -2.97 -0.06 4.89
N GLY A 169 -3.09 0.94 4.05
CA GLY A 169 -2.23 2.12 3.99
C GLY A 169 -2.83 3.18 3.07
N PRO A 170 -4.06 3.66 3.36
CA PRO A 170 -4.87 4.40 2.38
C PRO A 170 -4.18 5.64 1.84
N VAL A 171 -3.59 6.47 2.71
CA VAL A 171 -2.94 7.73 2.30
C VAL A 171 -1.64 7.47 1.53
N VAL A 172 -0.87 6.43 1.92
CA VAL A 172 0.35 6.05 1.19
C VAL A 172 0.00 5.49 -0.18
N ALA A 173 -0.92 4.51 -0.26
CA ALA A 173 -1.33 3.91 -1.52
C ALA A 173 -1.97 4.94 -2.47
N LEU A 174 -2.70 5.92 -1.92
CA LEU A 174 -3.21 7.05 -2.68
C LEU A 174 -2.06 7.86 -3.28
N ALA A 175 -1.05 8.23 -2.49
CA ALA A 175 0.07 9.04 -2.94
C ALA A 175 0.90 8.33 -4.03
N LEU A 176 1.14 7.01 -3.88
CA LEU A 176 1.86 6.21 -4.86
C LEU A 176 1.23 6.26 -6.26
N LYS A 177 -0.09 6.41 -6.34
CA LYS A 177 -0.85 6.41 -7.60
C LYS A 177 -1.19 7.82 -8.09
N VAL A 178 -1.66 8.68 -7.19
CA VAL A 178 -2.17 10.02 -7.57
C VAL A 178 -1.03 10.98 -7.91
N ALA A 179 0.07 10.96 -7.16
CA ALA A 179 1.17 11.89 -7.38
C ALA A 179 1.81 11.75 -8.77
N PRO A 180 2.24 10.53 -9.21
CA PRO A 180 2.78 10.36 -10.56
C PRO A 180 1.73 10.58 -11.65
N ALA A 181 0.46 10.18 -11.44
CA ALA A 181 -0.60 10.40 -12.41
C ALA A 181 -0.83 11.89 -12.69
N LEU A 182 -0.92 12.70 -11.64
CA LEU A 182 -1.10 14.16 -11.76
C LEU A 182 0.14 14.82 -12.36
N SER A 183 1.35 14.41 -11.94
CA SER A 183 2.61 14.93 -12.50
C SER A 183 2.69 14.69 -14.02
N ALA A 184 2.26 13.53 -14.47
CA ALA A 184 2.19 13.15 -15.87
C ALA A 184 1.10 13.92 -16.68
N GLY A 185 0.20 14.66 -16.00
CA GLY A 185 -0.88 15.40 -16.64
C GLY A 185 -2.20 14.63 -16.78
N ASN A 186 -2.37 13.50 -16.08
CA ASN A 186 -3.63 12.76 -16.01
C ASN A 186 -4.57 13.37 -14.95
N ALA A 187 -5.87 13.12 -15.10
CA ALA A 187 -6.85 13.24 -14.03
C ALA A 187 -7.08 11.85 -13.39
N VAL A 188 -7.58 11.83 -12.14
CA VAL A 188 -7.68 10.59 -11.38
C VAL A 188 -9.06 10.44 -10.75
N VAL A 189 -9.64 9.24 -10.87
CA VAL A 189 -10.77 8.81 -10.04
C VAL A 189 -10.23 7.78 -9.04
N VAL A 190 -10.21 8.14 -7.76
CA VAL A 190 -9.77 7.29 -6.66
C VAL A 190 -10.94 6.49 -6.13
N LYS A 191 -10.80 5.18 -6.07
CA LYS A 191 -11.73 4.29 -5.36
C LYS A 191 -11.03 3.70 -4.14
N PRO A 192 -11.17 4.29 -2.95
CA PRO A 192 -10.68 3.66 -1.73
C PRO A 192 -11.51 2.43 -1.37
N SER A 193 -10.93 1.53 -0.56
CA SER A 193 -11.71 0.46 0.04
C SER A 193 -12.79 1.03 0.97
N GLU A 194 -13.93 0.37 1.03
CA GLU A 194 -15.01 0.67 1.97
C GLU A 194 -14.59 0.56 3.43
N PHE A 195 -13.49 -0.17 3.71
CA PHE A 195 -12.96 -0.34 5.08
C PHE A 195 -12.13 0.85 5.55
N ALA A 196 -11.56 1.66 4.65
CA ALA A 196 -10.76 2.85 4.99
C ALA A 196 -10.98 3.98 3.98
N PRO A 197 -12.18 4.57 3.92
CA PRO A 197 -12.51 5.59 2.94
C PRO A 197 -12.24 7.02 3.42
N PHE A 198 -12.20 7.25 4.75
CA PHE A 198 -12.28 8.60 5.33
C PHE A 198 -11.07 9.46 4.99
N SER A 199 -9.87 8.93 5.18
CA SER A 199 -8.63 9.67 4.87
C SER A 199 -8.50 10.02 3.39
N SER A 200 -8.96 9.13 2.49
CA SER A 200 -8.97 9.39 1.04
C SER A 200 -10.00 10.44 0.63
N LEU A 201 -11.16 10.43 1.23
CA LEU A 201 -12.19 11.46 1.02
C LEU A 201 -11.76 12.82 1.58
N TYR A 202 -11.14 12.82 2.77
CA TYR A 202 -10.58 14.04 3.35
C TYR A 202 -9.46 14.61 2.48
N PHE A 203 -8.55 13.77 1.97
CA PHE A 203 -7.53 14.18 1.02
C PHE A 203 -8.12 14.90 -0.20
N ALA A 204 -9.26 14.45 -0.74
CA ALA A 204 -9.88 15.12 -1.87
C ALA A 204 -10.30 16.58 -1.54
N SER A 205 -10.69 16.87 -0.31
CA SER A 205 -10.95 18.25 0.13
C SER A 205 -9.67 19.09 0.20
N LEU A 206 -8.54 18.49 0.56
CA LEU A 206 -7.23 19.15 0.54
C LEU A 206 -6.76 19.47 -0.87
N VAL A 207 -7.09 18.63 -1.86
CA VAL A 207 -6.84 18.94 -3.30
C VAL A 207 -7.52 20.25 -3.70
N THR A 208 -8.77 20.43 -3.30
CA THR A 208 -9.50 21.67 -3.55
C THR A 208 -8.92 22.86 -2.78
N ALA A 209 -8.58 22.69 -1.51
CA ALA A 209 -7.95 23.72 -0.69
C ALA A 209 -6.59 24.16 -1.23
N ALA A 210 -5.83 23.27 -1.85
CA ALA A 210 -4.57 23.55 -2.53
C ALA A 210 -4.73 24.25 -3.90
N GLY A 211 -5.96 24.48 -4.35
CA GLY A 211 -6.25 25.20 -5.59
C GLY A 211 -6.01 24.41 -6.88
N LEU A 212 -6.05 23.07 -6.82
CA LEU A 212 -6.09 22.26 -8.04
C LEU A 212 -7.45 22.41 -8.73
N PRO A 213 -7.52 22.28 -10.07
CA PRO A 213 -8.79 22.39 -10.79
C PRO A 213 -9.82 21.37 -10.28
N ALA A 214 -11.07 21.84 -10.12
CA ALA A 214 -12.16 20.96 -9.72
C ALA A 214 -12.31 19.78 -10.69
N GLY A 215 -12.44 18.56 -10.16
CA GLY A 215 -12.60 17.35 -10.96
C GLY A 215 -11.30 16.68 -11.42
N VAL A 216 -10.12 17.30 -11.24
CA VAL A 216 -8.84 16.64 -11.58
C VAL A 216 -8.56 15.43 -10.67
N VAL A 217 -9.05 15.47 -9.43
CA VAL A 217 -9.13 14.33 -8.52
C VAL A 217 -10.56 14.20 -8.02
N ASN A 218 -11.14 13.02 -8.21
CA ASN A 218 -12.44 12.66 -7.67
C ASN A 218 -12.28 11.39 -6.81
N VAL A 219 -13.06 11.26 -5.76
CA VAL A 219 -13.04 10.09 -4.86
C VAL A 219 -14.43 9.50 -4.74
N VAL A 220 -14.56 8.20 -4.97
CA VAL A 220 -15.83 7.44 -4.85
C VAL A 220 -15.59 6.24 -3.93
N ALA A 221 -16.06 6.34 -2.68
CA ALA A 221 -15.93 5.26 -1.72
C ALA A 221 -17.00 4.19 -1.92
N GLY A 222 -16.57 2.95 -2.11
CA GLY A 222 -17.50 1.85 -2.34
C GLY A 222 -16.86 0.48 -2.40
N GLY A 223 -17.70 -0.53 -2.48
CA GLY A 223 -17.34 -1.94 -2.55
C GLY A 223 -16.81 -2.40 -3.92
N PRO A 224 -16.77 -3.72 -4.13
CA PRO A 224 -16.28 -4.31 -5.39
C PRO A 224 -17.08 -3.86 -6.61
N GLU A 225 -18.40 -3.64 -6.49
CA GLU A 225 -19.28 -3.21 -7.57
C GLU A 225 -18.92 -1.82 -8.11
N VAL A 226 -18.51 -0.91 -7.22
CA VAL A 226 -18.02 0.44 -7.59
C VAL A 226 -16.70 0.33 -8.36
N GLY A 227 -15.79 -0.56 -7.90
CA GLY A 227 -14.54 -0.84 -8.61
C GLY A 227 -14.77 -1.43 -10.00
N ALA A 228 -15.67 -2.41 -10.11
CA ALA A 228 -16.02 -3.03 -11.38
C ALA A 228 -16.65 -2.01 -12.36
N ARG A 229 -17.57 -1.16 -11.86
CA ARG A 229 -18.17 -0.07 -12.67
C ARG A 229 -17.10 0.90 -13.17
N LEU A 230 -16.15 1.28 -12.30
CA LEU A 230 -15.07 2.19 -12.66
C LEU A 230 -14.17 1.60 -13.75
N CYS A 231 -13.78 0.32 -13.64
CA CYS A 231 -12.99 -0.37 -14.66
C CYS A 231 -13.70 -0.45 -16.01
N ALA A 232 -15.03 -0.51 -16.02
CA ALA A 232 -15.83 -0.62 -17.24
C ALA A 232 -16.05 0.73 -17.95
N ARG A 233 -15.81 1.87 -17.29
CA ARG A 233 -16.06 3.21 -17.87
C ARG A 233 -15.19 3.50 -19.09
N PRO A 234 -15.76 3.99 -20.22
CA PRO A 234 -15.00 4.31 -21.44
C PRO A 234 -14.02 5.47 -21.23
N ASP A 235 -14.28 6.34 -20.27
CA ASP A 235 -13.42 7.50 -19.92
C ASP A 235 -12.09 7.02 -19.33
N ILE A 236 -12.06 5.90 -18.61
CA ILE A 236 -10.84 5.35 -18.01
C ILE A 236 -9.90 4.82 -19.09
N LYS A 237 -8.63 5.25 -19.02
CA LYS A 237 -7.57 4.92 -19.98
C LYS A 237 -6.40 4.14 -19.39
N LEU A 238 -6.30 4.10 -18.05
CA LEU A 238 -5.31 3.34 -17.30
C LEU A 238 -5.94 2.93 -15.97
N ILE A 239 -5.67 1.71 -15.51
CA ILE A 239 -6.10 1.25 -14.19
C ILE A 239 -4.85 0.99 -13.34
N SER A 240 -4.73 1.69 -12.22
CA SER A 240 -3.71 1.42 -11.20
C SER A 240 -4.39 0.85 -9.96
N PHE A 241 -4.08 -0.39 -9.64
CA PHE A 241 -4.74 -1.19 -8.61
C PHE A 241 -3.73 -1.70 -7.57
N THR A 242 -4.07 -1.58 -6.29
CA THR A 242 -3.39 -2.31 -5.21
C THR A 242 -4.43 -3.05 -4.38
N GLY A 243 -4.21 -4.36 -4.18
CA GLY A 243 -5.14 -5.21 -3.42
C GLY A 243 -4.82 -6.70 -3.50
N GLY A 244 -5.75 -7.54 -3.10
CA GLY A 244 -5.56 -8.98 -3.13
C GLY A 244 -5.55 -9.56 -4.56
N ALA A 245 -4.82 -10.66 -4.76
CA ALA A 245 -4.63 -11.30 -6.07
C ALA A 245 -5.95 -11.70 -6.78
N ALA A 246 -6.98 -12.08 -6.02
CA ALA A 246 -8.30 -12.41 -6.58
C ALA A 246 -8.94 -11.18 -7.26
N ALA A 247 -8.96 -10.03 -6.57
CA ALA A 247 -9.48 -8.79 -7.12
C ALA A 247 -8.60 -8.27 -8.28
N GLY A 248 -7.27 -8.44 -8.19
CA GLY A 248 -6.34 -8.11 -9.30
C GLY A 248 -6.66 -8.89 -10.59
N ARG A 249 -7.03 -10.17 -10.48
CA ARG A 249 -7.48 -10.97 -11.64
C ARG A 249 -8.77 -10.42 -12.25
N GLU A 250 -9.74 -9.98 -11.44
CA GLU A 250 -10.97 -9.37 -11.95
C GLU A 250 -10.69 -8.03 -12.64
N VAL A 251 -9.82 -7.21 -12.08
CA VAL A 251 -9.36 -5.95 -12.70
C VAL A 251 -8.69 -6.24 -14.06
N SER A 252 -7.80 -7.23 -14.11
CA SER A 252 -7.14 -7.64 -15.37
C SER A 252 -8.14 -8.10 -16.42
N ARG A 253 -9.15 -8.89 -16.04
CA ARG A 253 -10.22 -9.32 -16.95
C ARG A 253 -11.01 -8.12 -17.48
N ALA A 254 -11.40 -7.19 -16.60
CA ALA A 254 -12.12 -5.99 -17.01
C ALA A 254 -11.27 -5.11 -17.97
N ALA A 255 -9.99 -4.95 -17.68
CA ALA A 255 -9.06 -4.20 -18.52
C ALA A 255 -8.85 -4.82 -19.89
N SER A 256 -8.77 -6.15 -19.98
CA SER A 256 -8.53 -6.90 -21.24
C SER A 256 -9.61 -6.66 -22.30
N VAL A 257 -10.84 -6.40 -21.90
CA VAL A 257 -11.97 -6.13 -22.82
C VAL A 257 -11.70 -4.94 -23.74
N ARG A 258 -10.95 -3.95 -23.25
CA ARG A 258 -10.63 -2.72 -23.99
C ARG A 258 -9.14 -2.53 -24.21
N HIS A 259 -8.31 -3.55 -23.92
CA HIS A 259 -6.86 -3.47 -23.96
C HIS A 259 -6.29 -2.30 -23.13
N LEU A 260 -6.88 -2.04 -21.94
CA LEU A 260 -6.38 -1.02 -21.05
C LEU A 260 -5.07 -1.46 -20.39
N PRO A 261 -4.07 -0.61 -20.32
CA PRO A 261 -2.91 -0.86 -19.51
C PRO A 261 -3.29 -0.90 -18.02
N THR A 262 -2.57 -1.73 -17.27
CA THR A 262 -2.77 -1.87 -15.83
C THR A 262 -1.44 -1.82 -15.09
N ILE A 263 -1.44 -1.19 -13.91
CA ILE A 263 -0.41 -1.28 -12.90
C ILE A 263 -1.03 -2.06 -11.75
N LEU A 264 -0.49 -3.23 -11.43
CA LEU A 264 -1.04 -4.12 -10.41
C LEU A 264 -0.01 -4.37 -9.33
N GLU A 265 -0.33 -3.94 -8.09
CA GLU A 265 0.41 -4.24 -6.88
C GLU A 265 -0.45 -5.17 -6.02
N LEU A 266 -0.03 -6.44 -5.88
CA LEU A 266 -0.84 -7.49 -5.27
C LEU A 266 -0.21 -8.03 -3.99
N GLY A 267 -0.63 -9.23 -3.56
CA GLY A 267 -0.15 -9.85 -2.34
C GLY A 267 1.32 -10.29 -2.38
N GLY A 268 1.83 -10.64 -1.22
CA GLY A 268 3.18 -11.13 -1.04
C GLY A 268 3.31 -12.17 0.08
N LYS A 269 4.33 -12.98 -0.01
CA LYS A 269 4.80 -13.90 1.06
C LYS A 269 6.30 -13.73 1.21
N SER A 270 6.72 -12.50 1.47
CA SER A 270 8.12 -12.09 1.42
C SER A 270 8.99 -12.87 2.40
N ALA A 271 10.17 -13.28 1.93
CA ALA A 271 11.14 -14.01 2.73
C ALA A 271 12.21 -13.07 3.32
N SER A 272 12.62 -13.35 4.57
CA SER A 272 13.73 -12.70 5.25
C SER A 272 14.78 -13.77 5.56
N LEU A 273 15.93 -13.69 4.90
CA LEU A 273 17.02 -14.67 4.99
C LEU A 273 18.05 -14.19 6.01
N VAL A 274 18.28 -14.97 7.06
CA VAL A 274 19.16 -14.63 8.18
C VAL A 274 20.36 -15.57 8.20
N PHE A 275 21.52 -15.04 7.83
CA PHE A 275 22.79 -15.77 7.84
C PHE A 275 23.49 -15.66 9.20
N PRO A 276 24.47 -16.56 9.51
CA PRO A 276 25.01 -16.66 10.88
C PRO A 276 25.91 -15.50 11.32
N ASP A 277 26.31 -14.62 10.41
CA ASP A 277 27.24 -13.52 10.62
C ASP A 277 26.57 -12.18 10.99
N VAL A 278 25.45 -12.24 11.69
CA VAL A 278 24.60 -11.07 12.01
C VAL A 278 24.54 -10.79 13.52
N ASP A 279 24.11 -9.56 13.84
CA ASP A 279 23.65 -9.19 15.16
C ASP A 279 22.23 -9.78 15.38
N ILE A 280 22.16 -10.86 16.17
CA ILE A 280 20.94 -11.62 16.41
C ILE A 280 19.86 -10.78 17.10
N ASP A 281 20.24 -9.94 18.06
CA ASP A 281 19.27 -9.11 18.81
C ASP A 281 18.61 -8.08 17.89
N LYS A 282 19.40 -7.46 17.02
CA LYS A 282 18.89 -6.53 15.99
C LYS A 282 17.95 -7.27 15.02
N VAL A 283 18.34 -8.43 14.53
CA VAL A 283 17.53 -9.22 13.61
C VAL A 283 16.23 -9.66 14.26
N ALA A 284 16.27 -10.22 15.46
CA ALA A 284 15.09 -10.67 16.19
C ALA A 284 14.08 -9.52 16.40
N LYS A 285 14.58 -8.36 16.87
CA LYS A 285 13.75 -7.19 17.10
C LYS A 285 13.08 -6.68 15.82
N LEU A 286 13.84 -6.54 14.72
CA LEU A 286 13.30 -6.02 13.46
C LEU A 286 12.40 -7.03 12.76
N SER A 287 12.72 -8.32 12.81
CA SER A 287 11.87 -9.38 12.24
C SER A 287 10.55 -9.51 12.97
N ALA A 288 10.53 -9.47 14.29
CA ALA A 288 9.30 -9.45 15.07
C ALA A 288 8.46 -8.21 14.78
N PHE A 289 9.09 -7.02 14.73
CA PHE A 289 8.38 -5.79 14.42
C PHE A 289 7.78 -5.82 13.02
N MET A 290 8.57 -6.11 11.98
CA MET A 290 8.12 -6.07 10.59
C MET A 290 7.14 -7.20 10.26
N GLY A 291 7.40 -8.42 10.74
CA GLY A 291 6.57 -9.59 10.40
C GLY A 291 5.28 -9.69 11.22
N ILE A 292 5.19 -9.00 12.35
CA ILE A 292 4.07 -9.14 13.29
C ILE A 292 3.42 -7.79 13.62
N ALA A 293 4.18 -6.85 14.22
CA ALA A 293 3.59 -5.66 14.84
C ALA A 293 3.32 -4.53 13.84
N GLN A 294 4.12 -4.44 12.78
CA GLN A 294 3.91 -3.41 11.76
C GLN A 294 2.55 -3.61 11.11
N ASN A 295 1.65 -2.65 11.33
CA ASN A 295 0.27 -2.69 10.87
C ASN A 295 -0.46 -4.00 11.21
N SER A 296 -0.12 -4.61 12.36
CA SER A 296 -0.66 -5.92 12.80
C SER A 296 -0.51 -7.02 11.75
N GLY A 297 0.63 -7.04 11.04
CA GLY A 297 0.92 -7.97 9.96
C GLY A 297 0.14 -7.74 8.66
N GLN A 298 -0.57 -6.64 8.54
CA GLN A 298 -1.46 -6.32 7.39
C GLN A 298 -0.72 -5.50 6.32
N GLY A 299 0.32 -6.08 5.73
CA GLY A 299 1.11 -5.43 4.69
C GLY A 299 1.64 -6.43 3.66
N CYS A 300 1.54 -6.06 2.37
CA CYS A 300 1.88 -6.94 1.24
C CYS A 300 3.39 -7.26 1.16
N PHE A 301 4.26 -6.30 1.50
CA PHE A 301 5.72 -6.47 1.44
C PHE A 301 6.35 -6.98 2.75
N LEU A 302 5.56 -7.20 3.81
CA LEU A 302 6.10 -7.60 5.11
C LEU A 302 6.77 -8.98 5.06
N PRO A 303 7.94 -9.15 5.72
CA PRO A 303 8.69 -10.41 5.74
C PRO A 303 8.04 -11.42 6.68
N THR A 304 6.97 -12.05 6.26
CA THR A 304 6.19 -13.00 7.07
C THR A 304 6.74 -14.43 7.03
N ARG A 305 7.76 -14.70 6.18
CA ARG A 305 8.61 -15.89 6.24
C ARG A 305 10.00 -15.48 6.72
N LEU A 306 10.41 -15.98 7.89
CA LEU A 306 11.75 -15.78 8.45
C LEU A 306 12.56 -17.05 8.27
N LEU A 307 13.48 -17.05 7.30
CA LEU A 307 14.37 -18.14 7.00
C LEU A 307 15.67 -17.93 7.78
N VAL A 308 16.04 -18.84 8.66
CA VAL A 308 17.17 -18.68 9.58
C VAL A 308 18.16 -19.83 9.39
N HIS A 309 19.44 -19.50 9.23
CA HIS A 309 20.49 -20.51 9.17
C HIS A 309 20.48 -21.37 10.45
N ARG A 310 20.55 -22.69 10.27
CA ARG A 310 20.36 -23.68 11.34
C ARG A 310 21.26 -23.44 12.56
N SER A 311 22.48 -22.99 12.36
CA SER A 311 23.43 -22.76 13.46
C SER A 311 23.03 -21.66 14.45
N ILE A 312 22.10 -20.77 14.07
CA ILE A 312 21.61 -19.68 14.92
C ILE A 312 20.09 -19.70 15.11
N TYR A 313 19.42 -20.75 14.61
CA TYR A 313 17.97 -20.85 14.55
C TYR A 313 17.31 -20.64 15.91
N ASP A 314 17.68 -21.42 16.91
CA ASP A 314 17.06 -21.36 18.24
C ASP A 314 17.26 -19.97 18.89
N ARG A 315 18.45 -19.39 18.75
CA ARG A 315 18.74 -18.06 19.31
C ARG A 315 17.90 -16.94 18.66
N VAL A 316 17.72 -17.01 17.34
CA VAL A 316 16.88 -16.03 16.61
C VAL A 316 15.40 -16.24 16.97
N LEU A 317 14.94 -17.50 17.03
CA LEU A 317 13.56 -17.83 17.41
C LEU A 317 13.24 -17.35 18.83
N ASP A 318 14.10 -17.63 19.80
CA ASP A 318 13.93 -17.17 21.19
C ASP A 318 13.87 -15.64 21.28
N GLY A 319 14.76 -14.96 20.54
CA GLY A 319 14.77 -13.51 20.46
C GLY A 319 13.48 -12.95 19.85
N VAL A 320 12.99 -13.54 18.76
CA VAL A 320 11.73 -13.15 18.10
C VAL A 320 10.53 -13.35 19.04
N VAL A 321 10.46 -14.48 19.75
CA VAL A 321 9.39 -14.74 20.73
C VAL A 321 9.46 -13.75 21.90
N ALA A 322 10.66 -13.46 22.39
CA ALA A 322 10.84 -12.46 23.45
C ALA A 322 10.38 -11.05 23.02
N GLU A 323 10.69 -10.64 21.79
CA GLU A 323 10.23 -9.36 21.25
C GLU A 323 8.71 -9.36 20.98
N ALA A 324 8.15 -10.47 20.47
CA ALA A 324 6.70 -10.61 20.25
C ALA A 324 5.90 -10.45 21.56
N ASN A 325 6.44 -10.97 22.67
CA ASN A 325 5.84 -10.83 24.01
C ASN A 325 5.87 -9.39 24.55
N ARG A 326 6.72 -8.52 24.01
CA ARG A 326 6.80 -7.11 24.42
C ARG A 326 5.78 -6.20 23.73
N PHE A 327 5.13 -6.66 22.67
CA PHE A 327 4.17 -5.83 21.97
C PHE A 327 2.93 -5.58 22.83
N ARG A 328 2.57 -4.32 22.94
CA ARG A 328 1.38 -3.87 23.68
C ARG A 328 0.24 -3.65 22.69
N LEU A 329 -0.77 -4.51 22.78
CA LEU A 329 -2.02 -4.33 22.07
C LEU A 329 -2.85 -3.25 22.77
N GLY A 330 -3.54 -2.42 22.00
CA GLY A 330 -4.39 -1.40 22.60
C GLY A 330 -4.96 -0.40 21.59
N ASP A 331 -5.59 0.63 22.12
CA ASP A 331 -6.13 1.76 21.33
C ASP A 331 -5.01 2.39 20.49
N PRO A 332 -5.22 2.60 19.17
CA PRO A 332 -4.25 3.23 18.28
C PRO A 332 -3.81 4.62 18.71
N PHE A 333 -4.63 5.34 19.46
CA PHE A 333 -4.34 6.67 19.96
C PHE A 333 -3.52 6.68 21.26
N ASP A 334 -3.48 5.57 22.01
CA ASP A 334 -2.60 5.45 23.18
C ASP A 334 -1.12 5.38 22.71
N PRO A 335 -0.25 6.33 23.13
CA PRO A 335 1.16 6.35 22.76
C PRO A 335 1.94 5.11 23.23
N ALA A 336 1.43 4.38 24.22
CA ALA A 336 2.01 3.12 24.69
C ALA A 336 1.67 1.91 23.81
N THR A 337 0.65 2.02 22.94
CA THR A 337 0.27 0.96 22.02
C THR A 337 1.35 0.77 20.96
N THR A 338 1.81 -0.47 20.80
CA THR A 338 2.79 -0.84 19.77
C THR A 338 2.20 -1.64 18.64
N MET A 339 1.03 -2.25 18.85
CA MET A 339 0.30 -3.03 17.86
C MET A 339 -1.21 -2.79 18.03
N GLY A 340 -1.87 -2.36 16.97
CA GLY A 340 -3.32 -2.13 16.93
C GLY A 340 -4.11 -3.40 16.62
N PRO A 341 -5.44 -3.28 16.39
CA PRO A 341 -6.28 -4.38 15.93
C PRO A 341 -6.02 -4.70 14.45
N VAL A 342 -6.59 -5.79 13.96
CA VAL A 342 -6.82 -5.98 12.53
C VAL A 342 -8.08 -5.21 12.10
N VAL A 343 -8.22 -4.95 10.81
CA VAL A 343 -9.16 -3.96 10.26
C VAL A 343 -10.63 -4.19 10.63
N ASN A 344 -11.06 -5.45 10.78
CA ASN A 344 -12.46 -5.80 11.11
C ASN A 344 -12.59 -7.25 11.60
N ALA A 345 -13.81 -7.61 12.03
CA ALA A 345 -14.11 -8.95 12.53
C ALA A 345 -13.95 -10.04 11.46
N VAL A 346 -14.27 -9.75 10.20
CA VAL A 346 -14.11 -10.73 9.10
C VAL A 346 -12.63 -11.08 8.91
N ALA A 347 -11.75 -10.08 8.95
CA ALA A 347 -10.30 -10.30 8.88
C ALA A 347 -9.80 -11.07 10.10
N ARG A 348 -10.24 -10.70 11.31
CA ARG A 348 -9.90 -11.40 12.55
C ARG A 348 -10.27 -12.88 12.49
N ASP A 349 -11.51 -13.18 12.15
CA ASP A 349 -12.02 -14.56 12.14
C ASP A 349 -11.35 -15.40 11.06
N ARG A 350 -11.07 -14.81 9.90
CA ARG A 350 -10.28 -15.46 8.84
C ARG A 350 -8.86 -15.79 9.30
N ILE A 351 -8.16 -14.86 9.95
CA ILE A 351 -6.79 -15.05 10.41
C ILE A 351 -6.75 -16.15 11.50
N LEU A 352 -7.66 -16.10 12.47
CA LEU A 352 -7.77 -17.11 13.50
C LEU A 352 -8.08 -18.49 12.91
N GLY A 353 -8.96 -18.55 11.91
CA GLY A 353 -9.24 -19.76 11.16
C GLY A 353 -8.02 -20.35 10.46
N ILE A 354 -7.14 -19.51 9.90
CA ILE A 354 -5.86 -19.93 9.30
C ILE A 354 -4.91 -20.48 10.36
N ILE A 355 -4.78 -19.80 11.52
CA ILE A 355 -3.95 -20.23 12.64
C ILE A 355 -4.39 -21.61 13.13
N ASP A 356 -5.69 -21.79 13.36
CA ASP A 356 -6.25 -23.06 13.81
C ASP A 356 -6.10 -24.18 12.79
N ALA A 357 -6.26 -23.87 11.52
CA ALA A 357 -6.06 -24.83 10.43
C ALA A 357 -4.59 -25.25 10.35
N ALA A 358 -3.64 -24.32 10.46
CA ALA A 358 -2.21 -24.61 10.46
C ALA A 358 -1.81 -25.52 11.63
N ARG A 359 -2.34 -25.27 12.84
CA ARG A 359 -2.13 -26.14 14.00
C ARG A 359 -2.66 -27.55 13.79
N ARG A 360 -3.88 -27.69 13.25
CA ARG A 360 -4.48 -29.02 12.98
C ARG A 360 -3.74 -29.82 11.91
N ARG A 361 -3.22 -29.14 10.86
CA ARG A 361 -2.44 -29.80 9.80
C ARG A 361 -1.01 -30.14 10.22
N GLY A 362 -0.50 -29.45 11.26
CA GLY A 362 0.91 -29.57 11.62
C GLY A 362 1.84 -28.80 10.65
N ASP A 363 1.38 -27.67 10.10
CA ASP A 363 2.18 -26.85 9.19
C ASP A 363 3.48 -26.33 9.85
N GLY A 364 3.52 -26.30 11.18
CA GLY A 364 4.62 -25.89 12.04
C GLY A 364 4.20 -25.93 13.50
N ARG A 365 5.16 -25.75 14.39
CA ARG A 365 4.95 -25.71 15.86
C ARG A 365 4.58 -24.27 16.28
N LEU A 366 3.42 -24.07 16.92
CA LEU A 366 3.08 -22.77 17.51
C LEU A 366 4.06 -22.48 18.68
N ALA A 367 4.92 -21.48 18.49
CA ALA A 367 5.91 -21.07 19.48
C ALA A 367 5.39 -19.96 20.40
N TYR A 368 4.48 -19.08 19.90
CA TYR A 368 3.91 -18.00 20.69
C TYR A 368 2.55 -17.53 20.14
N GLY A 369 1.64 -17.05 21.01
CA GLY A 369 0.38 -16.43 20.65
C GLY A 369 -0.66 -17.40 20.08
N GLY A 370 -1.28 -17.01 18.97
CA GLY A 370 -2.21 -17.86 18.22
C GLY A 370 -3.67 -17.77 18.63
N ALA A 371 -4.05 -16.74 19.39
CA ALA A 371 -5.43 -16.55 19.86
C ALA A 371 -5.88 -15.07 19.75
N SER A 372 -7.17 -14.83 19.91
CA SER A 372 -7.69 -13.47 20.15
C SER A 372 -7.13 -12.91 21.45
N ALA A 373 -7.07 -11.57 21.55
CA ALA A 373 -6.81 -10.92 22.82
C ALA A 373 -7.93 -11.18 23.83
N THR A 374 -7.57 -11.09 25.12
CA THR A 374 -8.48 -11.32 26.24
C THR A 374 -8.62 -10.04 27.09
N GLY A 375 -9.43 -10.10 28.16
CA GLY A 375 -9.67 -8.96 29.05
C GLY A 375 -10.39 -7.83 28.33
N ASP A 376 -9.95 -6.60 28.55
CA ASP A 376 -10.60 -5.38 28.01
C ASP A 376 -10.58 -5.30 26.47
N LEU A 377 -9.73 -6.09 25.81
CA LEU A 377 -9.61 -6.14 24.34
C LEU A 377 -10.42 -7.28 23.69
N ALA A 378 -11.11 -8.12 24.48
CA ALA A 378 -11.82 -9.31 23.99
C ALA A 378 -12.95 -8.99 22.99
N GLY A 379 -13.56 -7.81 23.09
CA GLY A 379 -14.64 -7.36 22.20
C GLY A 379 -14.14 -6.80 20.85
N GLY A 380 -12.84 -6.50 20.74
CA GLY A 380 -12.25 -5.86 19.56
C GLY A 380 -11.69 -6.85 18.55
N ASN A 381 -11.04 -6.31 17.52
CA ASN A 381 -10.44 -7.10 16.46
C ASN A 381 -8.95 -7.38 16.73
N PHE A 382 -8.61 -7.70 17.97
CA PHE A 382 -7.23 -7.92 18.40
C PHE A 382 -6.84 -9.39 18.33
N ILE A 383 -5.71 -9.66 17.67
CA ILE A 383 -5.08 -10.98 17.61
C ILE A 383 -3.71 -10.88 18.29
N GLN A 384 -3.38 -11.85 19.12
CA GLN A 384 -2.07 -11.92 19.75
C GLN A 384 -0.95 -12.00 18.70
N PRO A 385 0.22 -11.35 18.93
CA PRO A 385 1.41 -11.60 18.15
C PRO A 385 1.63 -13.10 18.05
N THR A 386 1.81 -13.64 16.83
CA THR A 386 1.81 -15.08 16.62
C THR A 386 3.09 -15.52 15.90
N VAL A 387 3.77 -16.51 16.44
CA VAL A 387 5.00 -17.09 15.87
C VAL A 387 4.81 -18.58 15.71
N PHE A 388 4.98 -19.09 14.50
CA PHE A 388 5.13 -20.51 14.20
C PHE A 388 6.61 -20.81 13.92
N ALA A 389 7.14 -21.82 14.56
CA ALA A 389 8.48 -22.38 14.37
C ALA A 389 8.40 -23.66 13.53
N ASP A 390 9.53 -24.03 12.94
CA ASP A 390 9.70 -25.27 12.18
C ASP A 390 8.63 -25.43 11.09
N VAL A 391 8.27 -24.29 10.43
CA VAL A 391 7.23 -24.29 9.40
C VAL A 391 7.73 -25.00 8.16
N ASP A 392 6.93 -25.97 7.67
CA ASP A 392 7.18 -26.61 6.38
C ASP A 392 7.00 -25.56 5.24
N PRO A 393 8.06 -25.33 4.44
CA PRO A 393 8.00 -24.38 3.32
C PRO A 393 6.90 -24.68 2.30
N GLU A 394 6.50 -25.95 2.15
CA GLU A 394 5.46 -26.38 1.21
C GLU A 394 4.03 -26.30 1.80
N SER A 395 3.91 -26.10 3.11
CA SER A 395 2.61 -26.01 3.77
C SER A 395 1.82 -24.75 3.34
N PRO A 396 0.49 -24.76 3.47
CA PRO A 396 -0.31 -23.56 3.27
C PRO A 396 0.15 -22.36 4.12
N LEU A 397 0.62 -22.60 5.35
CA LEU A 397 1.17 -21.52 6.18
C LEU A 397 2.50 -20.97 5.63
N GLY A 398 3.32 -21.80 4.98
CA GLY A 398 4.55 -21.41 4.31
C GLY A 398 4.33 -20.67 3.00
N GLN A 399 3.22 -20.95 2.29
CA GLN A 399 2.96 -20.49 0.92
C GLN A 399 1.92 -19.37 0.83
N ASP A 400 0.88 -19.38 1.66
CA ASP A 400 -0.23 -18.45 1.52
C ASP A 400 -0.05 -17.18 2.36
N GLU A 401 -0.51 -16.05 1.82
CA GLU A 401 -0.53 -14.77 2.51
C GLU A 401 -1.58 -14.77 3.62
N VAL A 402 -1.15 -14.65 4.88
CA VAL A 402 -2.07 -14.58 6.04
C VAL A 402 -2.69 -13.19 6.18
N PHE A 403 -1.94 -12.13 5.88
CA PHE A 403 -2.32 -10.73 6.04
C PHE A 403 -2.84 -10.44 7.47
N GLY A 404 -2.00 -10.79 8.44
CA GLY A 404 -2.25 -10.70 9.88
C GLY A 404 -0.96 -10.93 10.67
N PRO A 405 -0.99 -10.81 12.01
CA PRO A 405 0.19 -10.79 12.87
C PRO A 405 0.78 -12.20 13.10
N VAL A 406 1.15 -12.89 12.01
CA VAL A 406 1.62 -14.28 12.01
C VAL A 406 2.94 -14.37 11.25
N LEU A 407 4.00 -14.72 11.97
CA LEU A 407 5.34 -14.96 11.45
C LEU A 407 5.62 -16.46 11.36
N SER A 408 6.09 -16.92 10.20
CA SER A 408 6.50 -18.29 9.92
C SER A 408 8.02 -18.39 9.94
N VAL A 409 8.60 -19.12 10.88
CA VAL A 409 10.05 -19.31 11.01
C VAL A 409 10.44 -20.68 10.46
N MET A 410 11.43 -20.69 9.56
CA MET A 410 11.93 -21.86 8.82
C MET A 410 13.44 -21.95 8.97
N ALA A 411 14.01 -23.15 8.98
CA ALA A 411 15.44 -23.32 8.99
C ALA A 411 15.98 -23.56 7.58
N PHE A 412 17.26 -23.19 7.34
CA PHE A 412 18.03 -23.58 6.16
C PHE A 412 19.49 -23.91 6.56
N ASP A 413 20.17 -24.69 5.74
CA ASP A 413 21.53 -25.15 6.03
C ASP A 413 22.61 -24.41 5.23
N ASP A 414 22.30 -23.92 4.02
CA ASP A 414 23.23 -23.17 3.17
C ASP A 414 22.56 -22.07 2.33
N GLU A 415 23.39 -21.26 1.62
CA GLU A 415 22.95 -20.12 0.79
C GLU A 415 22.02 -20.58 -0.35
N SER A 416 22.28 -21.74 -0.94
CA SER A 416 21.52 -22.29 -2.06
C SER A 416 20.11 -22.71 -1.61
N GLU A 417 20.02 -23.38 -0.49
CA GLU A 417 18.75 -23.81 0.12
C GLU A 417 17.91 -22.58 0.53
N ALA A 418 18.55 -21.58 1.17
CA ALA A 418 17.87 -20.33 1.55
C ALA A 418 17.20 -19.65 0.36
N VAL A 419 17.93 -19.52 -0.76
CA VAL A 419 17.42 -18.94 -2.01
C VAL A 419 16.32 -19.81 -2.61
N SER A 420 16.49 -21.13 -2.61
CA SER A 420 15.49 -22.08 -3.10
C SER A 420 14.17 -21.96 -2.34
N ILE A 421 14.20 -21.98 -1.01
CA ILE A 421 13.00 -21.82 -0.16
C ILE A 421 12.38 -20.42 -0.39
N ALA A 422 13.19 -19.38 -0.48
CA ALA A 422 12.70 -18.01 -0.70
C ALA A 422 11.94 -17.86 -2.02
N ASN A 423 12.51 -18.42 -3.10
CA ASN A 423 11.97 -18.36 -4.45
C ASN A 423 10.81 -19.35 -4.71
N ASN A 424 10.70 -20.41 -3.88
CA ASN A 424 9.59 -21.35 -3.94
C ASN A 424 8.31 -20.72 -3.38
N SER A 425 7.78 -19.78 -4.12
CA SER A 425 6.53 -19.07 -3.85
C SER A 425 5.96 -18.55 -5.15
N ARG A 426 4.65 -18.52 -5.25
CA ARG A 426 3.95 -17.84 -6.37
C ARG A 426 4.12 -16.31 -6.33
N TYR A 427 4.53 -15.77 -5.19
CA TYR A 427 4.76 -14.34 -4.98
C TYR A 427 6.22 -13.94 -5.24
N GLY A 428 6.42 -12.67 -5.55
CA GLY A 428 7.74 -12.06 -5.75
C GLY A 428 7.70 -10.56 -5.50
N LEU A 429 7.16 -10.11 -4.35
CA LEU A 429 7.05 -8.68 -4.05
C LEU A 429 8.32 -8.14 -3.41
N ALA A 430 8.71 -8.68 -2.25
CA ALA A 430 9.90 -8.23 -1.53
C ALA A 430 10.72 -9.39 -0.96
N GLY A 431 12.02 -9.14 -0.78
CA GLY A 431 12.99 -10.02 -0.11
C GLY A 431 13.87 -9.23 0.85
N TYR A 432 14.31 -9.89 1.92
CA TYR A 432 15.15 -9.28 2.95
C TYR A 432 16.34 -10.18 3.22
N ILE A 433 17.52 -9.59 3.38
CA ILE A 433 18.78 -10.31 3.55
C ILE A 433 19.50 -9.72 4.77
N TRP A 434 19.92 -10.60 5.68
CA TRP A 434 20.71 -10.26 6.85
C TRP A 434 22.04 -10.98 6.80
N THR A 435 23.12 -10.26 6.54
CA THR A 435 24.50 -10.77 6.48
C THR A 435 25.51 -9.64 6.60
N ALA A 436 26.65 -9.89 7.21
CA ALA A 436 27.80 -8.99 7.23
C ALA A 436 28.68 -9.17 5.97
N ASP A 437 28.54 -10.26 5.23
CA ASP A 437 29.28 -10.52 3.99
C ASP A 437 28.66 -9.78 2.80
N LEU A 438 29.37 -8.76 2.31
CA LEU A 438 28.94 -7.94 1.18
C LEU A 438 28.80 -8.78 -0.12
N GLY A 439 29.70 -9.75 -0.34
CA GLY A 439 29.64 -10.63 -1.52
C GLY A 439 28.36 -11.49 -1.50
N ARG A 440 28.03 -12.07 -0.35
CA ARG A 440 26.78 -12.81 -0.15
C ARG A 440 25.58 -11.90 -0.35
N ALA A 441 25.59 -10.71 0.23
CA ALA A 441 24.48 -9.75 0.08
C ALA A 441 24.13 -9.51 -1.39
N HIS A 442 25.12 -9.30 -2.25
CA HIS A 442 24.91 -9.07 -3.69
C HIS A 442 24.48 -10.36 -4.42
N ARG A 443 25.13 -11.50 -4.19
CA ARG A 443 24.77 -12.77 -4.85
C ARG A 443 23.33 -13.17 -4.52
N VAL A 444 22.94 -13.10 -3.25
CA VAL A 444 21.60 -13.45 -2.81
C VAL A 444 20.58 -12.44 -3.32
N ALA A 445 20.90 -11.13 -3.33
CA ALA A 445 20.01 -10.12 -3.88
C ALA A 445 19.72 -10.33 -5.37
N GLU A 446 20.72 -10.75 -6.15
CA GLU A 446 20.55 -11.07 -7.57
C GLU A 446 19.77 -12.37 -7.79
N ALA A 447 19.92 -13.34 -6.87
CA ALA A 447 19.29 -14.66 -6.99
C ALA A 447 17.81 -14.70 -6.52
N LEU A 448 17.34 -13.70 -5.78
CA LEU A 448 15.97 -13.65 -5.27
C LEU A 448 14.98 -13.16 -6.34
N ASP A 449 13.93 -13.92 -6.56
CA ASP A 449 12.82 -13.60 -7.47
C ASP A 449 11.83 -12.61 -6.84
N ALA A 450 12.27 -11.38 -6.57
CA ALA A 450 11.42 -10.34 -6.00
C ALA A 450 11.79 -8.96 -6.55
N GLY A 451 10.79 -8.10 -6.70
CA GLY A 451 10.97 -6.76 -7.28
C GLY A 451 11.64 -5.76 -6.33
N TYR A 452 11.61 -6.01 -5.03
CA TYR A 452 12.25 -5.17 -4.02
C TYR A 452 13.12 -6.02 -3.07
N ILE A 453 14.39 -5.65 -2.93
CA ILE A 453 15.32 -6.30 -1.99
C ILE A 453 15.86 -5.29 -0.98
N SER A 454 15.80 -5.66 0.31
CA SER A 454 16.41 -4.89 1.40
C SER A 454 17.51 -5.69 2.08
N VAL A 455 18.67 -5.07 2.30
CA VAL A 455 19.82 -5.70 2.98
C VAL A 455 20.06 -5.01 4.31
N ASN A 456 20.12 -5.79 5.40
CA ASN A 456 20.45 -5.35 6.77
C ASN A 456 19.56 -4.24 7.35
N GLY A 457 18.32 -4.11 6.86
CA GLY A 457 17.41 -3.06 7.24
C GLY A 457 15.95 -3.38 7.06
N MET A 458 15.11 -2.42 7.44
CA MET A 458 13.67 -2.43 7.18
C MET A 458 13.40 -1.96 5.74
N ALA A 459 12.27 -2.39 5.20
CA ALA A 459 11.78 -1.81 3.96
C ALA A 459 11.53 -0.31 4.14
N ALA A 460 12.08 0.46 3.21
CA ALA A 460 11.71 1.84 3.00
C ALA A 460 11.21 1.94 1.55
N LEU A 461 10.13 2.67 1.34
CA LEU A 461 9.60 2.94 -0.01
C LEU A 461 9.90 4.40 -0.36
N PRO A 462 11.18 4.76 -0.61
CA PRO A 462 11.51 6.12 -0.98
C PRO A 462 10.93 6.39 -2.37
N PRO A 463 10.34 7.57 -2.62
CA PRO A 463 9.67 7.85 -3.89
C PRO A 463 10.61 7.84 -5.10
N ALA A 464 11.92 7.95 -4.87
CA ALA A 464 12.93 7.91 -5.92
C ALA A 464 13.33 6.49 -6.37
N ALA A 465 12.99 5.46 -5.59
CA ALA A 465 13.30 4.07 -5.93
C ALA A 465 12.10 3.35 -6.54
N PRO A 466 12.31 2.49 -7.55
CA PRO A 466 11.23 1.68 -8.10
C PRO A 466 10.80 0.60 -7.10
N PHE A 467 9.51 0.31 -7.10
CA PHE A 467 8.88 -0.78 -6.39
C PHE A 467 7.94 -1.50 -7.35
N SER A 468 8.05 -2.82 -7.45
CA SER A 468 7.25 -3.62 -8.39
C SER A 468 7.07 -5.04 -7.90
N GLY A 469 5.92 -5.62 -8.20
CA GLY A 469 5.66 -7.04 -7.99
C GLY A 469 6.19 -7.90 -9.15
N TRP A 470 6.85 -9.02 -8.82
CA TRP A 470 7.19 -10.08 -9.75
C TRP A 470 6.22 -11.25 -9.56
N LYS A 471 6.17 -12.20 -10.50
CA LYS A 471 5.28 -13.38 -10.46
C LYS A 471 3.81 -12.95 -10.23
N GLU A 472 3.09 -13.59 -9.30
CA GLU A 472 1.70 -13.23 -8.98
C GLU A 472 1.57 -12.02 -8.05
N SER A 473 2.67 -11.38 -7.65
CA SER A 473 2.62 -10.11 -6.90
C SER A 473 2.30 -8.90 -7.77
N GLY A 474 2.24 -9.05 -9.08
CA GLY A 474 1.74 -8.03 -9.98
C GLY A 474 2.65 -7.69 -11.14
N HIS A 475 2.40 -6.54 -11.75
CA HIS A 475 3.20 -5.99 -12.86
C HIS A 475 3.03 -4.46 -12.92
N GLY A 476 3.88 -3.80 -13.69
CA GLY A 476 4.06 -2.35 -13.64
C GLY A 476 4.99 -1.95 -12.51
N VAL A 477 5.25 -0.66 -12.40
CA VAL A 477 6.22 -0.11 -11.43
C VAL A 477 5.60 1.07 -10.71
N GLU A 478 5.75 1.14 -9.39
CA GLU A 478 5.52 2.34 -8.58
C GLU A 478 6.88 2.92 -8.15
N GLY A 479 6.96 4.24 -8.03
CA GLY A 479 8.19 4.90 -7.61
C GLY A 479 9.23 5.10 -8.71
N GLY A 480 10.15 6.01 -8.42
CA GLY A 480 11.20 6.41 -9.32
C GLY A 480 10.68 7.02 -10.63
N ARG A 481 11.62 7.21 -11.55
CA ARG A 481 11.28 7.63 -12.92
C ARG A 481 10.47 6.57 -13.67
N HIS A 482 10.69 5.30 -13.36
CA HIS A 482 9.95 4.18 -13.95
C HIS A 482 8.46 4.28 -13.64
N GLY A 483 8.09 4.52 -12.39
CA GLY A 483 6.69 4.69 -11.99
C GLY A 483 6.01 5.90 -12.64
N LEU A 484 6.74 7.00 -12.92
CA LEU A 484 6.18 8.12 -13.69
C LEU A 484 5.84 7.70 -15.12
N HIS A 485 6.70 6.92 -15.76
CA HIS A 485 6.51 6.48 -17.14
C HIS A 485 5.33 5.54 -17.33
N GLU A 486 4.90 4.82 -16.29
CA GLU A 486 3.67 4.01 -16.31
C GLU A 486 2.40 4.85 -16.55
N TYR A 487 2.43 6.14 -16.24
CA TYR A 487 1.31 7.08 -16.43
C TYR A 487 1.41 7.88 -17.73
N LEU A 488 2.34 7.52 -18.62
CA LEU A 488 2.65 8.22 -19.87
C LEU A 488 2.61 7.30 -21.08
N ARG A 489 2.09 7.83 -22.19
CA ARG A 489 2.16 7.17 -23.51
C ARG A 489 3.24 7.80 -24.34
N ILE A 490 4.08 7.00 -24.96
CA ILE A 490 5.08 7.47 -25.90
C ILE A 490 4.49 7.60 -27.30
N LYS A 491 4.85 8.67 -28.01
CA LYS A 491 4.55 8.90 -29.43
C LYS A 491 5.86 9.19 -30.17
N ASN A 492 6.12 8.49 -31.27
CA ASN A 492 7.15 8.88 -32.22
C ASN A 492 6.56 9.80 -33.28
N VAL A 493 7.25 10.87 -33.62
CA VAL A 493 6.91 11.78 -34.70
C VAL A 493 8.02 11.72 -35.74
N HIS A 494 7.68 11.27 -36.95
CA HIS A 494 8.59 11.22 -38.09
C HIS A 494 8.32 12.42 -38.99
N VAL A 495 9.35 13.22 -39.26
CA VAL A 495 9.29 14.36 -40.17
C VAL A 495 10.25 14.13 -41.31
N GLN A 496 9.77 14.22 -42.53
CA GLN A 496 10.58 14.11 -43.75
C GLN A 496 10.42 15.38 -44.57
N TRP A 497 11.51 15.93 -45.11
CA TRP A 497 11.53 17.13 -45.94
C TRP A 497 12.35 16.95 -47.19
#